data_e88806c25b6fd8e0d1997eaaa7afc105
#
_entry.id   e88806c25b6fd8e0d1997eaaa7afc105
#
_cell.length_a   1.000
_cell.length_b   1.000
_cell.length_c   1.000
_cell.angle_alpha   90.00
_cell.angle_beta   90.00
_cell.angle_gamma   90.00
#
_symmetry.space_group_name_H-M   'P 1'
#
loop_
_entity.id
_entity.type
_entity.pdbx_description
1 polymer ?
#
loop_
_entity_poly.entity_id
_entity_poly.type
_entity_poly.pdbx_seq_one_letter_code
_entity_poly.pdbx_strand_id
1 'polypeptide(L)'
;MNCRNTHFLSIVVIFVMVLCLTLVLSTKVRSGSSISSTTISGLVCDPNGPIANATVRVQTTNNSTITDANGHFVILNLKPEEPVILTAWAEGYYIGGGQTQYLPGTSDVEIVLTAHSDEDNQSYAWLSAFTSAGYVGSGEDNNCEKCHAEPNNPQVALPFSEWQGDAHALSAQNMRLLTMYKGTDLSGNQSPLTRYVQTRDYGRIPLRPDPNKPYFGPGYKLDFPHSAGNCAACHTPAAAIDRAYGTDPTTVTGVGTEGVTCDFCHKVWDVRLDLKTGLPYPNMPGVLSFEFRRPPEGHQFFAGPFDDVAPGEDTYSPIQTQSQYCAPCHFGIFWNTVVYNSFGEWLDSPYSDPQTGKTCQDCHMPPDQNNYFARLDKGGLIRNPQTIFSHRMPGAMDEELLQNAVSMNVDANHQGEQIIVTVSITNDQTGHHVPTDSPLRHLILIIKAEDEQGRFLRQSGGTVIPEWGGIGDPNQGYYAGLPGKIFAKVLEELWTEVSPSGAYWNPTRVLSDNRLAAFTTDTSTYTFASVADNEVTVDIKLIFRRAFITLIDQKNWDTPDIVMEHKRINVSMR
;
A
#
# COMPACT_ATOMS: atom_id res chain seq x y z
N MET A 1 22.95 19.47 26.87
CA MET A 1 23.95 18.72 27.67
C MET A 1 25.09 18.39 26.72
N ASN A 2 26.30 18.84 26.99
CA ASN A 2 27.42 18.65 26.06
C ASN A 2 27.95 17.23 26.17
N CYS A 3 28.26 16.59 25.06
CA CYS A 3 28.87 15.26 24.99
C CYS A 3 30.30 15.19 25.56
N ARG A 4 30.84 16.27 26.14
CA ARG A 4 32.20 16.31 26.69
C ARG A 4 32.25 15.80 28.13
N ASN A 5 32.89 14.65 28.32
CA ASN A 5 33.35 14.20 29.66
C ASN A 5 34.40 15.14 30.17
N THR A 6 34.12 15.94 31.21
CA THR A 6 35.08 16.73 31.94
C THR A 6 35.88 15.83 32.88
N HIS A 7 37.07 15.43 32.48
CA HIS A 7 38.08 14.98 33.44
C HIS A 7 38.70 16.20 34.09
N PHE A 8 38.40 16.41 35.37
CA PHE A 8 39.10 17.35 36.24
C PHE A 8 40.55 16.85 36.48
N LEU A 9 41.51 17.58 36.01
CA LEU A 9 42.86 17.51 36.57
C LEU A 9 43.33 18.94 36.89
N SER A 10 43.47 19.21 38.19
CA SER A 10 44.01 20.43 38.74
C SER A 10 45.52 20.46 38.54
N ILE A 11 46.12 21.50 37.92
CA ILE A 11 47.50 21.90 38.09
C ILE A 11 47.62 23.43 38.07
N VAL A 12 47.93 23.90 39.19
CA VAL A 12 48.65 25.06 39.72
C VAL A 12 49.28 26.08 38.73
N VAL A 13 48.93 27.32 38.98
CA VAL A 13 49.41 28.59 38.44
C VAL A 13 50.89 28.82 38.68
N ILE A 14 51.60 29.29 37.65
CA ILE A 14 52.81 30.16 37.85
C ILE A 14 52.78 31.30 36.81
N PHE A 15 52.68 32.51 37.30
CA PHE A 15 52.86 33.79 36.60
C PHE A 15 54.32 34.04 36.28
N VAL A 16 54.67 34.38 35.04
CA VAL A 16 55.87 35.17 34.72
C VAL A 16 55.54 36.19 33.63
N MET A 17 55.56 37.44 34.01
CA MET A 17 55.58 38.61 33.13
C MET A 17 56.97 38.79 32.56
N VAL A 18 57.13 38.90 31.25
CA VAL A 18 58.29 39.59 30.65
C VAL A 18 57.76 40.45 29.47
N LEU A 19 58.04 41.71 29.63
CA LEU A 19 57.87 42.83 28.72
C LEU A 19 59.07 42.89 27.76
N CYS A 20 58.84 42.90 26.43
CA CYS A 20 59.80 43.42 25.46
C CYS A 20 59.18 43.88 24.16
N LEU A 21 59.16 45.17 24.00
CA LEU A 21 59.53 46.07 22.91
C LEU A 21 59.31 45.63 21.45
N THR A 22 58.53 46.46 20.81
CA THR A 22 58.26 46.71 19.41
C THR A 22 59.49 46.61 18.48
N LEU A 23 59.28 45.81 17.40
CA LEU A 23 59.93 46.05 16.10
C LEU A 23 58.82 45.96 14.99
N VAL A 24 58.57 47.10 14.37
CA VAL A 24 57.74 47.20 13.18
C VAL A 24 58.53 46.63 12.01
N LEU A 25 58.14 45.45 11.55
CA LEU A 25 58.55 44.95 10.24
C LEU A 25 57.26 44.82 9.37
N SER A 26 57.19 45.73 8.42
CA SER A 26 56.19 45.68 7.38
C SER A 26 56.33 44.40 6.53
N THR A 27 55.66 43.36 6.86
CA THR A 27 55.49 42.24 5.96
C THR A 27 54.24 42.50 5.09
N LYS A 28 54.45 42.63 3.78
CA LYS A 28 53.40 42.58 2.77
C LYS A 28 52.58 41.34 3.03
N VAL A 29 51.35 41.54 3.50
CA VAL A 29 50.34 40.49 3.49
C VAL A 29 50.10 40.13 2.02
N ARG A 30 50.68 39.03 1.57
CA ARG A 30 50.16 38.33 0.38
C ARG A 30 48.74 37.96 0.73
N SER A 31 47.80 38.51 0.00
CA SER A 31 46.45 37.99 -0.06
C SER A 31 46.54 36.53 -0.55
N GLY A 32 46.63 35.62 0.39
CA GLY A 32 46.38 34.21 0.13
C GLY A 32 44.94 34.14 -0.38
N SER A 33 44.75 33.65 -1.57
CA SER A 33 43.44 33.19 -1.99
C SER A 33 42.94 32.24 -0.90
N SER A 34 41.92 32.63 -0.17
CA SER A 34 41.24 31.74 0.76
C SER A 34 40.69 30.58 -0.12
N ILE A 35 41.26 29.40 0.03
CA ILE A 35 40.65 28.19 -0.52
C ILE A 35 39.31 28.10 0.19
N SER A 36 38.23 28.40 -0.52
CA SER A 36 36.87 28.23 0.03
C SER A 36 36.72 26.78 0.44
N SER A 37 36.42 26.55 1.71
CA SER A 37 36.19 25.20 2.20
C SER A 37 34.93 24.65 1.60
N THR A 38 34.93 23.37 1.26
CA THR A 38 33.80 22.61 0.69
C THR A 38 33.37 21.50 1.61
N THR A 39 33.74 21.56 2.88
CA THR A 39 33.49 20.49 3.87
C THR A 39 32.94 21.04 5.17
N ILE A 40 32.15 20.20 5.86
CA ILE A 40 31.75 20.40 7.26
C ILE A 40 32.12 19.13 8.03
N SER A 41 32.64 19.27 9.24
CA SER A 41 32.99 18.13 10.11
C SER A 41 32.41 18.29 11.51
N GLY A 42 32.24 17.18 12.21
CA GLY A 42 31.66 17.19 13.53
C GLY A 42 31.55 15.83 14.19
N LEU A 43 30.71 15.77 15.20
CA LEU A 43 30.47 14.62 16.07
C LEU A 43 28.96 14.38 16.18
N VAL A 44 28.54 13.13 16.09
CA VAL A 44 27.21 12.68 16.50
C VAL A 44 27.34 11.92 17.82
N CYS A 45 26.51 12.27 18.79
CA CYS A 45 26.54 11.67 20.12
C CYS A 45 25.16 11.62 20.78
N ASP A 46 25.09 10.90 21.90
CA ASP A 46 24.02 10.96 22.89
C ASP A 46 24.58 11.31 24.26
N PRO A 47 23.79 11.37 25.34
CA PRO A 47 24.28 11.60 26.70
C PRO A 47 25.28 10.56 27.20
N ASN A 48 25.38 9.40 26.58
CA ASN A 48 26.26 8.29 26.94
C ASN A 48 27.61 8.34 26.18
N GLY A 49 27.69 9.06 25.07
CA GLY A 49 28.91 9.21 24.28
C GLY A 49 28.68 9.29 22.76
N PRO A 50 29.76 9.10 21.98
CA PRO A 50 29.73 9.14 20.53
C PRO A 50 28.90 8.00 19.93
N ILE A 51 28.19 8.27 18.81
CA ILE A 51 27.40 7.30 18.07
C ILE A 51 28.10 6.96 16.77
N ALA A 52 28.51 5.69 16.63
CA ALA A 52 29.06 5.13 15.41
C ALA A 52 27.93 4.73 14.43
N ASN A 53 28.26 4.72 13.13
CA ASN A 53 27.34 4.33 12.04
C ASN A 53 26.07 5.18 11.95
N ALA A 54 26.04 6.38 12.51
CA ALA A 54 24.97 7.33 12.29
C ALA A 54 25.06 7.92 10.88
N THR A 55 23.96 7.98 10.16
CA THR A 55 23.86 8.71 8.89
C THR A 55 23.76 10.19 9.17
N VAL A 56 24.68 10.99 8.64
CA VAL A 56 24.61 12.47 8.65
C VAL A 56 24.32 12.94 7.24
N ARG A 57 23.31 13.79 7.08
CA ARG A 57 22.82 14.22 5.76
C ARG A 57 22.70 15.74 5.68
N VAL A 58 23.02 16.29 4.52
CA VAL A 58 22.55 17.63 4.15
C VAL A 58 21.05 17.53 3.88
N GLN A 59 20.25 18.14 4.72
CA GLN A 59 18.79 18.00 4.76
C GLN A 59 18.17 18.20 3.37
N THR A 60 17.23 17.35 2.99
CA THR A 60 16.52 17.30 1.71
C THR A 60 17.38 16.97 0.48
N THR A 61 18.60 16.48 0.67
CA THR A 61 19.51 16.10 -0.42
C THR A 61 20.01 14.67 -0.30
N ASN A 62 20.68 14.18 -1.33
CA ASN A 62 21.37 12.88 -1.30
C ASN A 62 22.82 12.97 -0.76
N ASN A 63 23.29 14.16 -0.37
CA ASN A 63 24.64 14.34 0.16
C ASN A 63 24.66 13.90 1.62
N SER A 64 25.24 12.74 1.89
CA SER A 64 25.34 12.15 3.23
C SER A 64 26.66 11.46 3.48
N THR A 65 26.95 11.18 4.73
CA THR A 65 28.10 10.40 5.20
C THR A 65 27.68 9.57 6.41
N ILE A 66 28.53 8.63 6.81
CA ILE A 66 28.32 7.79 7.99
C ILE A 66 29.40 8.13 9.02
N THR A 67 29.08 8.21 10.31
CA THR A 67 30.03 8.45 11.39
C THR A 67 30.95 7.25 11.57
N ASP A 68 32.19 7.56 11.94
CA ASP A 68 33.20 6.57 12.32
C ASP A 68 32.92 5.94 13.71
N ALA A 69 33.81 5.06 14.16
CA ALA A 69 33.70 4.38 15.46
C ALA A 69 33.74 5.35 16.68
N ASN A 70 34.16 6.59 16.47
CA ASN A 70 34.21 7.62 17.49
C ASN A 70 33.12 8.69 17.29
N GLY A 71 32.14 8.43 16.43
CA GLY A 71 31.01 9.33 16.12
C GLY A 71 31.37 10.50 15.21
N HIS A 72 32.63 10.59 14.70
CA HIS A 72 33.03 11.68 13.84
C HIS A 72 32.52 11.52 12.41
N PHE A 73 32.17 12.65 11.79
CA PHE A 73 31.76 12.72 10.40
C PHE A 73 32.45 13.85 9.63
N VAL A 74 32.46 13.70 8.31
CA VAL A 74 32.84 14.76 7.36
C VAL A 74 31.90 14.74 6.19
N ILE A 75 31.14 15.81 5.98
CA ILE A 75 30.36 16.07 4.79
C ILE A 75 31.25 16.75 3.76
N LEU A 76 31.28 16.23 2.54
CA LEU A 76 32.10 16.69 1.43
C LEU A 76 31.23 17.35 0.35
N ASN A 77 31.89 17.93 -0.66
CA ASN A 77 31.26 18.44 -1.88
C ASN A 77 30.20 19.53 -1.65
N LEU A 78 30.38 20.35 -0.63
CA LEU A 78 29.52 21.48 -0.37
C LEU A 78 29.91 22.66 -1.27
N LYS A 79 28.92 23.48 -1.65
CA LYS A 79 29.18 24.71 -2.38
C LYS A 79 29.68 25.77 -1.41
N PRO A 80 30.81 26.40 -1.72
CA PRO A 80 31.37 27.46 -0.87
C PRO A 80 30.33 28.56 -0.61
N GLU A 81 30.31 29.06 0.63
CA GLU A 81 29.46 30.18 1.07
C GLU A 81 27.92 29.92 1.04
N GLU A 82 27.47 28.76 0.59
CA GLU A 82 26.06 28.35 0.70
C GLU A 82 25.82 27.63 2.04
N PRO A 83 25.02 28.20 2.96
CA PRO A 83 24.74 27.52 4.23
C PRO A 83 23.86 26.28 4.00
N VAL A 84 24.12 25.22 4.77
CA VAL A 84 23.37 23.98 4.75
C VAL A 84 22.85 23.64 6.15
N ILE A 85 21.75 22.89 6.20
CA ILE A 85 21.24 22.29 7.42
C ILE A 85 21.67 20.82 7.44
N LEU A 86 22.14 20.35 8.59
CA LEU A 86 22.51 18.95 8.80
C LEU A 86 21.53 18.27 9.72
N THR A 87 21.18 17.03 9.36
CA THR A 87 20.45 16.08 10.21
C THR A 87 21.33 14.86 10.44
N ALA A 88 21.05 14.13 11.52
CA ALA A 88 21.65 12.83 11.78
C ALA A 88 20.59 11.83 12.28
N TRP A 89 20.77 10.58 11.90
CA TRP A 89 19.93 9.47 12.36
C TRP A 89 20.80 8.22 12.60
N ALA A 90 20.44 7.46 13.61
CA ALA A 90 20.95 6.12 13.88
C ALA A 90 19.81 5.21 14.33
N GLU A 91 19.95 3.90 14.15
CA GLU A 91 18.97 2.93 14.62
C GLU A 91 18.74 3.06 16.13
N GLY A 92 17.48 3.09 16.56
CA GLY A 92 17.09 3.29 17.96
C GLY A 92 16.98 4.76 18.40
N TYR A 93 17.18 5.71 17.49
CA TYR A 93 17.14 7.13 17.80
C TYR A 93 16.13 7.89 16.94
N TYR A 94 15.59 8.97 17.51
CA TYR A 94 14.93 10.00 16.73
C TYR A 94 15.95 10.76 15.87
N ILE A 95 15.48 11.35 14.77
CA ILE A 95 16.29 12.21 13.91
C ILE A 95 16.69 13.46 14.68
N GLY A 96 17.98 13.76 14.74
CA GLY A 96 18.54 14.96 15.38
C GLY A 96 19.05 15.99 14.38
N GLY A 97 19.35 17.20 14.86
CA GLY A 97 19.77 18.32 14.02
C GLY A 97 18.59 19.05 13.36
N GLY A 98 18.73 19.50 12.12
CA GLY A 98 17.63 20.06 11.31
C GLY A 98 17.25 21.51 11.60
N GLN A 99 17.87 22.19 12.55
CA GLN A 99 17.49 23.57 12.94
C GLN A 99 18.57 24.60 12.68
N THR A 100 19.84 24.18 12.69
CA THR A 100 20.99 25.09 12.60
C THR A 100 21.56 25.08 11.19
N GLN A 101 21.80 26.27 10.66
CA GLN A 101 22.54 26.45 9.41
C GLN A 101 24.04 26.52 9.67
N TYR A 102 24.81 25.78 8.87
CA TYR A 102 26.24 25.73 8.91
C TYR A 102 26.85 26.16 7.59
N LEU A 103 27.89 27.00 7.62
CA LEU A 103 28.66 27.34 6.43
C LEU A 103 29.75 26.28 6.18
N PRO A 104 30.05 25.96 4.91
CA PRO A 104 31.21 25.16 4.57
C PRO A 104 32.49 25.74 5.19
N GLY A 105 33.31 24.87 5.79
CA GLY A 105 34.47 25.25 6.63
C GLY A 105 34.20 25.18 8.12
N THR A 106 32.94 25.03 8.54
CA THR A 106 32.62 24.78 9.95
C THR A 106 33.19 23.42 10.37
N SER A 107 33.93 23.43 11.48
CA SER A 107 34.39 22.25 12.19
C SER A 107 33.71 22.18 13.55
N ASP A 108 33.82 21.05 14.20
CA ASP A 108 33.30 20.82 15.56
C ASP A 108 31.76 20.97 15.67
N VAL A 109 31.02 20.66 14.59
CA VAL A 109 29.56 20.56 14.65
C VAL A 109 29.18 19.40 15.57
N GLU A 110 28.28 19.65 16.53
CA GLU A 110 27.77 18.63 17.44
C GLU A 110 26.28 18.39 17.14
N ILE A 111 25.93 17.13 16.83
CA ILE A 111 24.55 16.71 16.66
C ILE A 111 24.23 15.68 17.75
N VAL A 112 23.31 16.03 18.63
CA VAL A 112 22.88 15.16 19.73
C VAL A 112 21.62 14.41 19.33
N LEU A 113 21.67 13.08 19.41
CA LEU A 113 20.49 12.22 19.17
C LEU A 113 19.82 11.85 20.49
N THR A 114 18.51 11.68 20.44
CA THR A 114 17.69 11.19 21.55
C THR A 114 17.21 9.79 21.22
N ALA A 115 17.50 8.81 22.07
CA ALA A 115 16.99 7.46 21.90
C ALA A 115 15.46 7.43 22.08
N HIS A 116 14.75 6.71 21.21
CA HIS A 116 13.35 6.41 21.42
C HIS A 116 13.18 5.14 22.28
N SER A 117 11.97 4.91 22.80
CA SER A 117 11.66 3.70 23.54
C SER A 117 11.66 2.48 22.60
N ASP A 118 12.24 1.38 23.07
CA ASP A 118 12.13 0.06 22.44
C ASP A 118 10.87 -0.69 22.87
N GLU A 119 10.18 -0.19 23.90
CA GLU A 119 8.96 -0.80 24.42
C GLU A 119 7.73 -0.21 23.73
N ASP A 120 6.80 -1.08 23.35
CA ASP A 120 5.53 -0.71 22.78
C ASP A 120 4.50 -0.40 23.88
N ASN A 121 4.01 0.84 23.97
CA ASN A 121 2.98 1.25 24.92
C ASN A 121 1.60 0.72 24.51
N GLN A 122 1.18 -0.39 25.07
CA GLN A 122 -0.13 -1.00 24.81
C GLN A 122 -1.32 -0.13 25.25
N SER A 123 -1.10 0.87 26.10
CA SER A 123 -2.14 1.82 26.54
C SER A 123 -2.21 3.08 25.66
N TYR A 124 -1.46 3.12 24.56
CA TYR A 124 -1.43 4.25 23.67
C TYR A 124 -2.80 4.56 23.07
N ALA A 125 -3.23 5.81 23.19
CA ALA A 125 -4.45 6.31 22.56
C ALA A 125 -4.14 6.79 21.14
N TRP A 126 -4.68 6.08 20.15
CA TRP A 126 -4.49 6.41 18.74
C TRP A 126 -4.95 7.82 18.40
N LEU A 127 -4.16 8.53 17.63
CA LEU A 127 -4.50 9.87 17.14
C LEU A 127 -5.43 9.78 15.93
N SER A 128 -6.45 10.62 15.93
CA SER A 128 -7.28 10.85 14.74
C SER A 128 -6.47 11.55 13.65
N ALA A 129 -6.69 11.20 12.40
CA ALA A 129 -6.18 11.95 11.27
C ALA A 129 -6.89 13.30 11.10
N PHE A 130 -8.17 13.41 11.53
CA PHE A 130 -9.04 14.57 11.34
C PHE A 130 -9.00 15.54 12.52
N THR A 131 -8.90 16.83 12.24
CA THR A 131 -8.95 17.90 13.26
C THR A 131 -10.32 18.08 13.91
N SER A 132 -11.40 17.70 13.24
CA SER A 132 -12.79 17.97 13.64
C SER A 132 -13.66 16.74 13.80
N ALA A 133 -13.07 15.56 14.06
CA ALA A 133 -13.83 14.32 14.16
C ALA A 133 -14.77 14.23 15.38
N GLY A 134 -14.62 15.11 16.37
CA GLY A 134 -15.54 15.22 17.51
C GLY A 134 -15.44 14.12 18.54
N TYR A 135 -14.36 13.33 18.56
CA TYR A 135 -14.09 12.28 19.57
C TYR A 135 -12.69 12.44 20.18
N VAL A 136 -12.41 11.67 21.23
CA VAL A 136 -11.10 11.70 21.93
C VAL A 136 -9.98 11.39 20.93
N GLY A 137 -8.92 12.21 20.94
CA GLY A 137 -7.81 12.13 19.98
C GLY A 137 -7.99 13.05 18.77
N SER A 138 -9.21 13.53 18.47
CA SER A 138 -9.41 14.65 17.55
C SER A 138 -9.14 15.95 18.30
N GLY A 139 -8.12 16.67 17.95
CA GLY A 139 -7.75 17.92 18.62
C GLY A 139 -7.07 18.88 17.66
N GLU A 140 -7.17 20.17 17.93
CA GLU A 140 -6.73 21.20 16.98
C GLU A 140 -5.22 21.22 16.74
N ASP A 141 -4.39 20.61 17.59
CA ASP A 141 -2.94 20.84 17.56
C ASP A 141 -2.10 19.64 17.11
N ASN A 142 -2.63 18.43 17.13
CA ASN A 142 -1.84 17.21 16.92
C ASN A 142 -2.36 16.28 15.81
N ASN A 143 -3.31 16.71 14.99
CA ASN A 143 -3.88 15.86 13.94
C ASN A 143 -3.15 16.01 12.61
N CYS A 144 -3.12 14.93 11.84
CA CYS A 144 -2.39 14.85 10.57
C CYS A 144 -2.89 15.87 9.55
N GLU A 145 -4.21 16.09 9.47
CA GLU A 145 -4.86 17.08 8.58
C GLU A 145 -4.24 18.47 8.69
N LYS A 146 -3.89 18.90 9.92
CA LYS A 146 -3.40 20.25 10.16
C LYS A 146 -2.10 20.60 9.43
N CYS A 147 -1.23 19.60 9.28
CA CYS A 147 0.08 19.75 8.63
C CYS A 147 0.12 19.14 7.24
N HIS A 148 -0.68 18.09 6.98
CA HIS A 148 -0.63 17.30 5.77
C HIS A 148 -1.84 17.52 4.84
N ALA A 149 -2.57 18.62 5.00
CA ALA A 149 -3.58 19.14 4.06
C ALA A 149 -3.33 20.60 3.73
N GLU A 150 -3.68 21.02 2.50
CA GLU A 150 -3.64 22.43 2.07
C GLU A 150 -5.07 22.99 2.00
N PRO A 151 -5.63 23.51 3.10
CA PRO A 151 -7.03 23.94 3.15
C PRO A 151 -7.32 25.12 2.22
N ASN A 152 -6.30 25.92 1.90
CA ASN A 152 -6.44 27.11 1.06
C ASN A 152 -6.07 26.85 -0.42
N ASN A 153 -5.58 25.68 -0.75
CA ASN A 153 -5.22 25.29 -2.11
C ASN A 153 -5.57 23.82 -2.39
N PRO A 154 -6.85 23.52 -2.70
CA PRO A 154 -7.31 22.15 -2.91
C PRO A 154 -6.70 21.46 -4.16
N GLN A 155 -5.93 22.17 -4.97
CA GLN A 155 -5.18 21.59 -6.09
C GLN A 155 -3.88 20.93 -5.65
N VAL A 156 -3.40 21.23 -4.44
CA VAL A 156 -2.24 20.59 -3.84
C VAL A 156 -2.73 19.49 -2.90
N ALA A 157 -2.70 18.26 -3.39
CA ALA A 157 -3.04 17.11 -2.58
C ALA A 157 -1.82 16.68 -1.76
N LEU A 158 -1.82 16.95 -0.47
CA LEU A 158 -0.84 16.44 0.49
C LEU A 158 -1.31 15.08 1.06
N PRO A 159 -0.47 14.31 1.75
CA PRO A 159 -0.75 12.95 2.19
C PRO A 159 -2.10 12.73 2.87
N PHE A 160 -2.56 13.66 3.72
CA PHE A 160 -3.89 13.56 4.33
C PHE A 160 -5.01 13.66 3.27
N SER A 161 -4.89 14.63 2.35
CA SER A 161 -5.92 14.85 1.31
C SER A 161 -5.99 13.69 0.32
N GLU A 162 -4.88 13.01 0.08
CA GLU A 162 -4.82 11.80 -0.74
C GLU A 162 -5.43 10.60 -0.01
N TRP A 163 -4.98 10.36 1.24
CA TRP A 163 -5.40 9.24 2.07
C TRP A 163 -6.90 9.27 2.40
N GLN A 164 -7.50 10.42 2.71
CA GLN A 164 -8.92 10.49 3.12
C GLN A 164 -9.91 9.93 2.10
N GLY A 165 -9.54 9.91 0.80
CA GLY A 165 -10.32 9.33 -0.30
C GLY A 165 -9.92 7.91 -0.67
N ASP A 166 -8.89 7.36 -0.05
CA ASP A 166 -8.32 6.05 -0.35
C ASP A 166 -9.09 4.90 0.30
N ALA A 167 -8.91 3.70 -0.26
CA ALA A 167 -9.54 2.49 0.25
C ALA A 167 -9.12 2.11 1.68
N HIS A 168 -7.92 2.53 2.13
CA HIS A 168 -7.43 2.27 3.48
C HIS A 168 -8.17 3.15 4.51
N ALA A 169 -8.31 4.45 4.26
CA ALA A 169 -9.11 5.34 5.09
C ALA A 169 -10.58 4.90 5.17
N LEU A 170 -11.12 4.46 4.04
CA LEU A 170 -12.51 4.05 3.92
C LEU A 170 -12.76 2.57 4.30
N SER A 171 -11.75 1.83 4.74
CA SER A 171 -11.85 0.39 4.95
C SER A 171 -12.88 0.01 6.03
N ALA A 172 -12.96 0.77 7.13
CA ALA A 172 -13.92 0.56 8.21
C ALA A 172 -15.38 0.84 7.77
N GLN A 173 -15.57 1.72 6.80
CA GLN A 173 -16.88 2.14 6.30
C GLN A 173 -17.25 1.48 4.96
N ASN A 174 -16.41 0.59 4.47
CA ASN A 174 -16.61 -0.08 3.19
C ASN A 174 -17.89 -0.92 3.20
N MET A 175 -18.91 -0.49 2.48
CA MET A 175 -20.22 -1.13 2.45
C MET A 175 -20.20 -2.56 1.93
N ARG A 176 -19.22 -2.93 1.09
CA ARG A 176 -19.04 -4.33 0.68
C ARG A 176 -18.56 -5.18 1.83
N LEU A 177 -17.55 -4.72 2.58
CA LEU A 177 -17.12 -5.39 3.81
C LEU A 177 -18.29 -5.54 4.78
N LEU A 178 -18.98 -4.45 5.08
CA LEU A 178 -20.05 -4.43 6.09
C LEU A 178 -21.23 -5.31 5.72
N THR A 179 -21.66 -5.31 4.46
CA THR A 179 -22.75 -6.18 3.98
C THR A 179 -22.34 -7.65 3.93
N MET A 180 -21.09 -7.95 3.53
CA MET A 180 -20.54 -9.31 3.60
C MET A 180 -20.35 -9.77 5.04
N TYR A 181 -19.96 -8.90 5.93
CA TYR A 181 -19.81 -9.24 7.35
C TYR A 181 -21.17 -9.51 8.01
N LYS A 182 -22.15 -8.62 7.83
CA LYS A 182 -23.50 -8.73 8.43
C LYS A 182 -24.40 -9.77 7.75
N GLY A 183 -24.15 -10.09 6.48
CA GLY A 183 -25.06 -10.91 5.66
C GLY A 183 -26.29 -10.15 5.20
N THR A 184 -26.14 -8.85 4.95
CA THR A 184 -27.20 -7.98 4.42
C THR A 184 -26.93 -7.58 2.97
N ASP A 185 -27.94 -7.04 2.30
CA ASP A 185 -27.77 -6.21 1.12
C ASP A 185 -27.54 -4.72 1.51
N LEU A 186 -27.40 -3.83 0.53
CA LEU A 186 -27.28 -2.39 0.78
C LEU A 186 -28.55 -1.75 1.35
N SER A 187 -29.71 -2.35 1.15
CA SER A 187 -30.99 -1.90 1.71
C SER A 187 -31.21 -2.35 3.15
N GLY A 188 -30.27 -3.15 3.70
CA GLY A 188 -30.35 -3.69 5.06
C GLY A 188 -31.19 -4.98 5.18
N ASN A 189 -31.67 -5.56 4.07
CA ASN A 189 -32.32 -6.86 4.11
C ASN A 189 -31.31 -7.94 4.47
N GLN A 190 -31.65 -8.83 5.40
CA GLN A 190 -30.73 -9.83 5.92
C GLN A 190 -31.13 -11.25 5.51
N SER A 191 -30.17 -12.03 5.06
CA SER A 191 -30.34 -13.46 4.81
C SER A 191 -30.55 -14.25 6.12
N PRO A 192 -31.22 -15.41 6.06
CA PRO A 192 -31.29 -16.32 7.20
C PRO A 192 -29.90 -16.86 7.60
N LEU A 193 -29.78 -17.30 8.86
CA LEU A 193 -28.57 -17.96 9.34
C LEU A 193 -28.28 -19.23 8.54
N THR A 194 -27.05 -19.36 8.05
CA THR A 194 -26.61 -20.45 7.17
C THR A 194 -25.79 -21.53 7.89
N ARG A 195 -25.36 -21.27 9.13
CA ARG A 195 -24.78 -22.21 10.08
C ARG A 195 -23.45 -22.87 9.70
N TYR A 196 -22.37 -22.17 9.92
CA TYR A 196 -21.23 -22.76 10.59
C TYR A 196 -21.36 -22.44 12.08
N VAL A 197 -22.42 -22.89 12.74
CA VAL A 197 -22.56 -22.61 14.15
C VAL A 197 -21.41 -23.27 14.85
N GLN A 198 -20.57 -22.48 15.44
CA GLN A 198 -19.65 -22.89 16.46
C GLN A 198 -20.39 -23.47 17.67
N THR A 199 -20.83 -24.66 17.53
CA THR A 199 -20.66 -25.55 18.65
C THR A 199 -19.27 -26.14 18.47
N ARG A 200 -18.51 -26.22 19.54
CA ARG A 200 -17.18 -26.81 19.66
C ARG A 200 -16.86 -28.01 18.79
N ASP A 201 -17.81 -28.59 18.17
CA ASP A 201 -17.77 -29.93 17.64
C ASP A 201 -17.73 -29.99 16.14
N TYR A 202 -17.64 -28.84 15.46
CA TYR A 202 -17.68 -28.85 14.00
C TYR A 202 -18.79 -29.78 13.44
N GLY A 203 -19.71 -30.15 14.29
CA GLY A 203 -20.66 -31.25 14.08
C GLY A 203 -21.93 -30.84 13.35
N ARG A 204 -22.04 -29.60 12.85
CA ARG A 204 -23.16 -29.19 12.02
C ARG A 204 -22.67 -28.88 10.62
N ILE A 205 -23.12 -29.68 9.69
CA ILE A 205 -22.90 -29.47 8.26
C ILE A 205 -23.50 -28.12 7.88
N PRO A 206 -22.74 -27.22 7.22
CA PRO A 206 -23.28 -26.00 6.70
C PRO A 206 -24.38 -26.30 5.68
N LEU A 207 -25.45 -25.53 5.75
CA LEU A 207 -26.58 -25.70 4.86
C LEU A 207 -26.49 -24.69 3.73
N ARG A 208 -26.84 -25.13 2.52
CA ARG A 208 -27.12 -24.20 1.42
C ARG A 208 -28.26 -23.28 1.84
N PRO A 209 -28.31 -22.04 1.28
CA PRO A 209 -29.45 -21.16 1.47
C PRO A 209 -30.76 -21.89 1.16
N ASP A 210 -31.77 -21.71 2.01
CA ASP A 210 -33.10 -22.29 1.83
C ASP A 210 -33.76 -21.61 0.61
N PRO A 211 -34.06 -22.34 -0.47
CA PRO A 211 -34.66 -21.77 -1.67
C PRO A 211 -36.06 -21.18 -1.47
N ASN A 212 -36.70 -21.50 -0.34
CA ASN A 212 -38.02 -20.98 0.03
C ASN A 212 -37.95 -19.69 0.87
N LYS A 213 -36.77 -19.18 1.15
CA LYS A 213 -36.56 -17.95 1.91
C LYS A 213 -35.80 -16.93 1.11
N PRO A 214 -36.04 -15.63 1.33
CA PRO A 214 -35.23 -14.59 0.72
C PRO A 214 -33.76 -14.76 1.08
N TYR A 215 -32.88 -14.64 0.09
CA TYR A 215 -31.44 -14.72 0.26
C TYR A 215 -30.75 -13.50 -0.35
N PHE A 216 -30.02 -12.76 0.50
CA PHE A 216 -29.33 -11.51 0.17
C PHE A 216 -27.82 -11.70 0.17
N GLY A 217 -27.35 -12.86 -0.26
CA GLY A 217 -25.95 -13.24 -0.32
C GLY A 217 -25.36 -13.69 1.00
N PRO A 218 -24.09 -14.15 0.98
CA PRO A 218 -23.40 -14.69 2.14
C PRO A 218 -23.14 -13.61 3.20
N GLY A 219 -22.91 -14.05 4.44
CA GLY A 219 -22.56 -13.18 5.55
C GLY A 219 -21.76 -13.89 6.61
N TYR A 220 -20.62 -13.30 7.01
CA TYR A 220 -19.80 -13.88 8.06
C TYR A 220 -20.60 -14.15 9.35
N LYS A 221 -21.41 -13.19 9.79
CA LYS A 221 -22.24 -13.31 11.00
C LYS A 221 -23.44 -14.26 10.82
N LEU A 222 -23.78 -14.65 9.61
CA LEU A 222 -24.78 -15.69 9.36
C LEU A 222 -24.18 -17.07 9.54
N ASP A 223 -22.92 -17.23 9.18
CA ASP A 223 -22.17 -18.47 9.34
C ASP A 223 -21.60 -18.61 10.77
N PHE A 224 -21.08 -17.52 11.33
CA PHE A 224 -20.44 -17.44 12.64
C PHE A 224 -21.07 -16.38 13.56
N PRO A 225 -22.33 -16.52 13.99
CA PRO A 225 -23.05 -15.47 14.71
C PRO A 225 -22.42 -15.07 16.05
N HIS A 226 -21.63 -15.96 16.67
CA HIS A 226 -21.00 -15.75 17.97
C HIS A 226 -19.50 -15.39 17.89
N SER A 227 -18.96 -15.25 16.69
CA SER A 227 -17.56 -14.87 16.46
C SER A 227 -17.47 -13.48 15.83
N ALA A 228 -16.46 -12.71 16.19
CA ALA A 228 -16.12 -11.47 15.49
C ALA A 228 -15.23 -11.73 14.26
N GLY A 229 -14.54 -12.88 14.21
CA GLY A 229 -13.57 -13.16 13.17
C GLY A 229 -12.34 -12.25 13.24
N ASN A 230 -11.60 -12.18 12.13
CA ASN A 230 -10.38 -11.40 12.01
C ASN A 230 -10.47 -10.25 10.99
N CYS A 231 -11.66 -9.91 10.51
CA CYS A 231 -11.82 -8.85 9.50
C CYS A 231 -11.29 -7.49 10.00
N ALA A 232 -11.52 -7.20 11.29
CA ALA A 232 -11.07 -5.97 11.92
C ALA A 232 -9.54 -5.84 11.97
N ALA A 233 -8.80 -6.96 12.00
CA ALA A 233 -7.34 -6.95 12.07
C ALA A 233 -6.66 -6.23 10.90
N CYS A 234 -7.35 -6.15 9.75
CA CYS A 234 -6.89 -5.44 8.55
C CYS A 234 -7.73 -4.20 8.24
N HIS A 235 -9.06 -4.25 8.49
CA HIS A 235 -9.98 -3.18 8.07
C HIS A 235 -10.21 -2.08 9.11
N THR A 236 -9.96 -2.36 10.38
CA THR A 236 -10.02 -1.42 11.50
C THR A 236 -8.89 -1.70 12.49
N PRO A 237 -7.62 -1.69 12.01
CA PRO A 237 -6.50 -2.26 12.75
C PRO A 237 -6.22 -1.55 14.07
N ALA A 238 -6.38 -0.23 14.15
CA ALA A 238 -6.20 0.52 15.40
C ALA A 238 -7.18 0.05 16.50
N ALA A 239 -8.41 -0.33 16.14
CA ALA A 239 -9.38 -0.89 17.09
C ALA A 239 -9.15 -2.37 17.40
N ALA A 240 -8.46 -3.09 16.52
CA ALA A 240 -8.28 -4.54 16.62
C ALA A 240 -6.95 -4.97 17.24
N ILE A 241 -6.04 -4.03 17.52
CA ILE A 241 -4.66 -4.35 17.92
C ILE A 241 -4.56 -5.28 19.12
N ASP A 242 -5.41 -5.09 20.13
CA ASP A 242 -5.42 -5.90 21.34
C ASP A 242 -6.33 -7.13 21.24
N ARG A 243 -7.20 -7.18 20.22
CA ARG A 243 -8.24 -8.21 20.08
C ARG A 243 -8.49 -8.54 18.60
N ALA A 244 -7.47 -8.94 17.88
CA ALA A 244 -7.51 -9.19 16.43
C ALA A 244 -8.63 -10.15 15.99
N TYR A 245 -8.96 -11.16 16.80
CA TYR A 245 -10.05 -12.12 16.57
C TYR A 245 -11.33 -11.82 17.36
N GLY A 246 -11.36 -10.73 18.11
CA GLY A 246 -12.47 -10.38 18.99
C GLY A 246 -13.13 -9.03 18.71
N THR A 247 -12.64 -8.29 17.73
CA THR A 247 -13.17 -6.97 17.37
C THR A 247 -14.17 -7.09 16.23
N ASP A 248 -15.41 -6.69 16.50
CA ASP A 248 -16.46 -6.62 15.47
C ASP A 248 -16.34 -5.30 14.71
N PRO A 249 -16.02 -5.32 13.41
CA PRO A 249 -15.81 -4.10 12.62
C PRO A 249 -17.07 -3.23 12.49
N THR A 250 -18.25 -3.74 12.81
CA THR A 250 -19.50 -2.98 12.75
C THR A 250 -19.82 -2.20 14.00
N THR A 251 -19.03 -2.38 15.08
CA THR A 251 -19.23 -1.74 16.38
C THR A 251 -18.07 -0.83 16.79
N VAL A 252 -17.08 -0.66 15.93
CA VAL A 252 -15.95 0.23 16.20
C VAL A 252 -16.40 1.68 16.28
N THR A 253 -15.70 2.46 17.11
CA THR A 253 -15.98 3.88 17.35
C THR A 253 -14.68 4.67 17.34
N GLY A 254 -14.78 6.00 17.34
CA GLY A 254 -13.63 6.91 17.38
C GLY A 254 -12.67 6.64 16.23
N VAL A 255 -11.37 6.66 16.49
CA VAL A 255 -10.31 6.44 15.50
C VAL A 255 -10.46 5.11 14.75
N GLY A 256 -11.06 4.09 15.37
CA GLY A 256 -11.34 2.82 14.70
C GLY A 256 -12.23 2.94 13.47
N THR A 257 -13.03 4.00 13.33
CA THR A 257 -13.87 4.26 12.16
C THR A 257 -13.13 4.90 10.99
N GLU A 258 -11.89 5.32 11.19
CA GLU A 258 -11.02 5.91 10.16
C GLU A 258 -10.28 4.84 9.32
N GLY A 259 -10.57 3.56 9.54
CA GLY A 259 -9.94 2.46 8.80
C GLY A 259 -8.46 2.26 9.17
N VAL A 260 -7.60 2.18 8.16
CA VAL A 260 -6.15 2.14 8.31
C VAL A 260 -5.64 3.57 8.36
N THR A 261 -5.36 4.07 9.57
CA THR A 261 -5.07 5.48 9.83
C THR A 261 -3.60 5.83 9.62
N CYS A 262 -3.33 7.13 9.46
CA CYS A 262 -1.95 7.66 9.41
C CYS A 262 -1.16 7.22 10.65
N ASP A 263 -1.74 7.41 11.83
CA ASP A 263 -1.09 7.12 13.10
C ASP A 263 -0.79 5.61 13.26
N PHE A 264 -1.70 4.73 12.77
CA PHE A 264 -1.44 3.30 12.73
C PHE A 264 -0.22 2.98 11.87
N CYS A 265 -0.19 3.46 10.62
CA CYS A 265 0.90 3.18 9.68
C CYS A 265 2.24 3.71 10.21
N HIS A 266 2.28 4.91 10.76
CA HIS A 266 3.51 5.55 11.22
C HIS A 266 3.96 5.10 12.63
N LYS A 267 3.26 4.14 13.27
CA LYS A 267 3.70 3.44 14.49
C LYS A 267 4.26 2.04 14.21
N VAL A 268 4.14 1.54 12.98
CA VAL A 268 4.73 0.27 12.57
C VAL A 268 6.25 0.41 12.50
N TRP A 269 6.93 -0.43 13.26
CA TRP A 269 8.39 -0.50 13.30
C TRP A 269 8.95 -1.61 12.41
N ASP A 270 8.31 -2.79 12.45
CA ASP A 270 8.75 -3.95 11.68
C ASP A 270 7.57 -4.90 11.42
N VAL A 271 7.81 -5.95 10.64
CA VAL A 271 6.84 -6.96 10.22
C VAL A 271 7.36 -8.37 10.53
N ARG A 272 6.50 -9.19 11.13
CA ARG A 272 6.81 -10.58 11.47
C ARG A 272 6.48 -11.50 10.30
N LEU A 273 7.50 -12.03 9.67
CA LEU A 273 7.40 -12.99 8.57
C LEU A 273 8.05 -14.32 8.95
N ASP A 274 7.58 -15.41 8.37
CA ASP A 274 8.24 -16.71 8.45
C ASP A 274 9.57 -16.64 7.67
N LEU A 275 10.66 -16.81 8.37
CA LEU A 275 12.01 -16.72 7.81
C LEU A 275 12.30 -17.72 6.69
N LYS A 276 11.50 -18.80 6.56
CA LYS A 276 11.69 -19.81 5.50
C LYS A 276 10.96 -19.45 4.22
N THR A 277 9.78 -18.86 4.36
CA THR A 277 8.90 -18.58 3.22
C THR A 277 8.86 -17.10 2.85
N GLY A 278 9.27 -16.21 3.76
CA GLY A 278 9.10 -14.76 3.62
C GLY A 278 7.65 -14.29 3.74
N LEU A 279 6.71 -15.18 4.04
CA LEU A 279 5.27 -14.86 4.13
C LEU A 279 4.84 -14.61 5.58
N PRO A 280 3.76 -13.86 5.82
CA PRO A 280 3.13 -13.78 7.13
C PRO A 280 2.69 -15.16 7.64
N TYR A 281 2.74 -15.35 8.96
CA TYR A 281 2.26 -16.60 9.56
C TYR A 281 0.74 -16.77 9.37
N PRO A 282 0.24 -17.98 9.06
CA PRO A 282 -1.17 -18.20 8.70
C PRO A 282 -2.19 -17.72 9.74
N ASN A 283 -1.83 -17.77 11.03
CA ASN A 283 -2.72 -17.40 12.14
C ASN A 283 -2.45 -15.99 12.69
N MET A 284 -1.69 -15.19 11.98
CA MET A 284 -1.30 -13.84 12.40
C MET A 284 -1.70 -12.78 11.35
N PRO A 285 -3.00 -12.63 11.02
CA PRO A 285 -3.44 -11.65 10.04
C PRO A 285 -3.32 -10.21 10.57
N GLY A 286 -3.01 -9.28 9.68
CA GLY A 286 -3.02 -7.86 9.94
C GLY A 286 -2.19 -7.48 11.17
N VAL A 287 -2.82 -6.85 12.15
CA VAL A 287 -2.17 -6.32 13.37
C VAL A 287 -1.29 -7.32 14.11
N LEU A 288 -1.52 -8.62 13.98
CA LEU A 288 -0.70 -9.64 14.66
C LEU A 288 0.67 -9.85 14.03
N SER A 289 0.84 -9.48 12.77
CA SER A 289 2.11 -9.59 12.05
C SER A 289 2.91 -8.28 12.03
N PHE A 290 2.42 -7.21 12.64
CA PHE A 290 3.18 -5.99 12.81
C PHE A 290 3.89 -5.93 14.17
N GLU A 291 5.02 -5.26 14.19
CA GLU A 291 5.69 -4.78 15.39
C GLU A 291 5.50 -3.27 15.50
N PHE A 292 5.04 -2.81 16.65
CA PHE A 292 4.74 -1.40 16.87
C PHE A 292 5.75 -0.75 17.82
N ARG A 293 5.89 0.56 17.68
CA ARG A 293 6.57 1.45 18.62
C ARG A 293 5.60 2.57 19.00
N ARG A 294 4.58 2.23 19.79
CA ARG A 294 3.68 3.22 20.36
C ARG A 294 4.38 3.93 21.53
N PRO A 295 4.49 5.26 21.50
CA PRO A 295 5.29 5.99 22.47
C PRO A 295 4.68 5.98 23.88
N PRO A 296 5.48 6.20 24.92
CA PRO A 296 4.98 6.48 26.26
C PRO A 296 4.19 7.78 26.31
N GLU A 297 3.40 7.98 27.37
CA GLU A 297 2.63 9.20 27.58
C GLU A 297 3.51 10.46 27.54
N GLY A 298 3.07 11.48 26.81
CA GLY A 298 3.79 12.75 26.64
C GLY A 298 4.83 12.75 25.53
N HIS A 299 5.02 11.63 24.84
CA HIS A 299 5.92 11.48 23.71
C HIS A 299 5.18 11.15 22.42
N GLN A 300 5.83 11.40 21.28
CA GLN A 300 5.41 11.00 19.97
C GLN A 300 6.41 10.00 19.36
N PHE A 301 5.99 9.30 18.33
CA PHE A 301 6.84 8.44 17.52
C PHE A 301 6.22 8.35 16.14
N PHE A 302 6.90 8.86 15.13
CA PHE A 302 6.48 8.71 13.74
C PHE A 302 7.62 8.10 12.93
N ALA A 303 7.43 6.85 12.51
CA ALA A 303 8.32 6.17 11.59
C ALA A 303 8.00 6.58 10.15
N GLY A 304 9.02 6.89 9.36
CA GLY A 304 8.86 7.32 7.97
C GLY A 304 10.00 6.89 7.07
N PRO A 305 9.89 7.13 5.76
CA PRO A 305 10.89 6.74 4.77
C PRO A 305 12.08 7.71 4.66
N PHE A 306 12.11 8.78 5.46
CA PHE A 306 13.16 9.79 5.44
C PHE A 306 13.97 9.80 6.74
N ASP A 307 15.29 9.94 6.62
CA ASP A 307 16.24 10.06 7.74
C ASP A 307 16.62 11.52 8.05
N ASP A 308 15.88 12.49 7.47
CA ASP A 308 16.25 13.90 7.48
C ASP A 308 15.05 14.85 7.62
N VAL A 309 13.92 14.39 8.16
CA VAL A 309 12.76 15.26 8.43
C VAL A 309 13.06 16.31 9.50
N ALA A 310 12.20 17.31 9.62
CA ALA A 310 12.35 18.32 10.66
C ALA A 310 12.29 17.66 12.04
N PRO A 311 13.12 18.12 12.99
CA PRO A 311 13.22 17.46 14.30
C PRO A 311 11.91 17.61 15.07
N GLY A 312 11.37 16.49 15.38
CA GLY A 312 10.30 16.21 16.30
C GLY A 312 10.67 14.94 17.02
N GLU A 313 9.70 14.07 17.22
CA GLU A 313 9.94 12.70 17.64
C GLU A 313 9.68 11.76 16.44
N ASP A 314 10.32 12.10 15.30
CA ASP A 314 10.29 11.37 14.04
C ASP A 314 11.54 10.50 13.93
N THR A 315 11.39 9.34 13.28
CA THR A 315 12.50 8.43 13.02
C THR A 315 12.39 7.82 11.62
N TYR A 316 13.51 7.42 11.06
CA TYR A 316 13.56 6.65 9.83
C TYR A 316 13.27 5.17 10.10
N SER A 317 12.41 4.58 9.26
CA SER A 317 12.15 3.15 9.28
C SER A 317 12.27 2.59 7.86
N PRO A 318 13.27 1.75 7.56
CA PRO A 318 13.49 1.21 6.22
C PRO A 318 12.35 0.30 5.74
N ILE A 319 11.59 -0.33 6.65
CA ILE A 319 10.46 -1.20 6.30
C ILE A 319 9.36 -0.45 5.56
N GLN A 320 9.24 0.86 5.78
CA GLN A 320 8.22 1.72 5.13
C GLN A 320 8.36 1.79 3.60
N THR A 321 9.54 1.49 3.07
CA THR A 321 9.81 1.46 1.62
C THR A 321 9.91 0.04 1.06
N GLN A 322 9.57 -0.99 1.84
CA GLN A 322 9.67 -2.39 1.45
C GLN A 322 8.28 -3.01 1.28
N SER A 323 8.11 -3.88 0.30
CA SER A 323 6.86 -4.60 0.06
C SER A 323 6.39 -5.43 1.26
N GLN A 324 7.32 -5.87 2.10
CA GLN A 324 7.04 -6.61 3.34
C GLN A 324 6.11 -5.84 4.27
N TYR A 325 6.15 -4.52 4.23
CA TYR A 325 5.24 -3.65 4.98
C TYR A 325 3.76 -3.93 4.67
N CYS A 326 3.43 -4.27 3.43
CA CYS A 326 2.06 -4.53 2.97
C CYS A 326 1.59 -5.96 3.28
N ALA A 327 2.53 -6.88 3.49
CA ALA A 327 2.27 -8.32 3.61
C ALA A 327 1.22 -8.72 4.64
N PRO A 328 1.19 -8.16 5.88
CA PRO A 328 0.24 -8.57 6.92
C PRO A 328 -1.23 -8.49 6.54
N CYS A 329 -1.59 -7.53 5.68
CA CYS A 329 -2.96 -7.29 5.24
C CYS A 329 -3.23 -7.82 3.81
N HIS A 330 -2.19 -7.94 2.97
CA HIS A 330 -2.29 -8.39 1.58
C HIS A 330 -1.85 -9.84 1.36
N PHE A 331 -1.90 -10.62 2.42
CA PHE A 331 -1.75 -12.08 2.42
C PHE A 331 -2.71 -12.67 3.45
N GLY A 332 -3.45 -13.72 3.10
CA GLY A 332 -4.40 -14.34 4.02
C GLY A 332 -4.75 -15.77 3.68
N ILE A 333 -4.72 -16.60 4.71
CA ILE A 333 -5.08 -18.01 4.66
C ILE A 333 -6.32 -18.24 5.52
N PHE A 334 -7.33 -18.90 4.95
CA PHE A 334 -8.51 -19.35 5.66
C PHE A 334 -8.62 -20.87 5.54
N TRP A 335 -8.68 -21.58 6.64
CA TRP A 335 -8.83 -23.05 6.67
C TRP A 335 -7.83 -23.77 5.75
N ASN A 336 -6.57 -23.36 5.75
CA ASN A 336 -5.48 -23.83 4.89
C ASN A 336 -5.62 -23.49 3.39
N THR A 337 -6.61 -22.72 2.99
CA THR A 337 -6.71 -22.18 1.62
C THR A 337 -6.14 -20.77 1.58
N VAL A 338 -5.16 -20.52 0.71
CA VAL A 338 -4.64 -19.17 0.44
C VAL A 338 -5.69 -18.41 -0.35
N VAL A 339 -6.35 -17.46 0.31
CA VAL A 339 -7.45 -16.67 -0.26
C VAL A 339 -6.95 -15.38 -0.86
N TYR A 340 -6.22 -14.57 -0.08
CA TYR A 340 -5.54 -13.35 -0.53
C TYR A 340 -4.06 -13.66 -0.71
N ASN A 341 -3.43 -13.19 -1.79
CA ASN A 341 -2.05 -13.54 -2.04
C ASN A 341 -1.24 -12.48 -2.82
N SER A 342 -1.65 -11.23 -2.82
CA SER A 342 -0.94 -10.20 -3.60
C SER A 342 0.53 -10.13 -3.24
N PHE A 343 0.86 -10.21 -1.95
CA PHE A 343 2.25 -10.20 -1.49
C PHE A 343 3.01 -11.48 -1.88
N GLY A 344 2.41 -12.68 -1.73
CA GLY A 344 3.08 -13.93 -2.13
C GLY A 344 3.26 -14.03 -3.65
N GLU A 345 2.29 -13.56 -4.43
CA GLU A 345 2.40 -13.49 -5.90
C GLU A 345 3.51 -12.52 -6.33
N TRP A 346 3.66 -11.38 -5.62
CA TRP A 346 4.77 -10.46 -5.83
C TRP A 346 6.11 -11.10 -5.45
N LEU A 347 6.18 -11.81 -4.32
CA LEU A 347 7.39 -12.48 -3.85
C LEU A 347 7.89 -13.53 -4.85
N ASP A 348 6.98 -14.21 -5.55
CA ASP A 348 7.26 -15.19 -6.58
C ASP A 348 7.58 -14.55 -7.96
N SER A 349 7.44 -13.23 -8.10
CA SER A 349 7.66 -12.53 -9.37
C SER A 349 9.08 -11.94 -9.48
N PRO A 350 9.56 -11.61 -10.69
CA PRO A 350 10.82 -10.90 -10.88
C PRO A 350 10.89 -9.53 -10.16
N TYR A 351 9.75 -8.93 -9.76
CA TYR A 351 9.74 -7.67 -9.04
C TYR A 351 10.20 -7.80 -7.58
N SER A 352 10.31 -9.01 -7.04
CA SER A 352 10.89 -9.24 -5.71
C SER A 352 12.43 -9.19 -5.68
N ASP A 353 13.08 -9.13 -6.85
CA ASP A 353 14.54 -9.01 -6.92
C ASP A 353 15.00 -7.68 -6.31
N PRO A 354 15.89 -7.69 -5.29
CA PRO A 354 16.25 -6.48 -4.56
C PRO A 354 17.10 -5.47 -5.36
N GLN A 355 17.60 -5.85 -6.53
CA GLN A 355 18.46 -4.98 -7.37
C GLN A 355 17.71 -4.41 -8.57
N THR A 356 16.81 -5.17 -9.15
CA THR A 356 16.15 -4.85 -10.41
C THR A 356 14.62 -4.85 -10.33
N GLY A 357 14.09 -5.24 -9.17
CA GLY A 357 12.67 -5.35 -8.93
C GLY A 357 11.97 -4.01 -8.69
N LYS A 358 10.69 -4.11 -8.34
CA LYS A 358 9.84 -2.98 -7.92
C LYS A 358 9.09 -3.37 -6.66
N THR A 359 9.04 -2.47 -5.71
CA THR A 359 8.25 -2.65 -4.48
C THR A 359 6.76 -2.37 -4.74
N CYS A 360 5.90 -2.74 -3.79
CA CYS A 360 4.49 -2.36 -3.82
C CYS A 360 4.35 -0.83 -3.87
N GLN A 361 5.19 -0.12 -3.13
CA GLN A 361 5.19 1.35 -3.05
C GLN A 361 5.52 2.00 -4.40
N ASP A 362 6.40 1.41 -5.22
CA ASP A 362 6.75 1.97 -6.53
C ASP A 362 5.56 2.11 -7.49
N CYS A 363 4.54 1.27 -7.33
CA CYS A 363 3.34 1.27 -8.17
C CYS A 363 2.11 1.85 -7.44
N HIS A 364 1.95 1.53 -6.15
CA HIS A 364 0.77 1.92 -5.37
C HIS A 364 0.97 3.19 -4.54
N MET A 365 2.21 3.67 -4.40
CA MET A 365 2.56 4.95 -3.79
C MET A 365 3.56 5.69 -4.69
N PRO A 366 3.24 5.91 -5.97
CA PRO A 366 4.20 6.49 -6.92
C PRO A 366 4.64 7.88 -6.46
N PRO A 367 5.80 8.38 -6.94
CA PRO A 367 6.25 9.73 -6.63
C PRO A 367 5.20 10.78 -6.92
N ASP A 368 5.04 11.72 -5.99
CA ASP A 368 4.10 12.83 -6.12
C ASP A 368 4.63 13.92 -7.08
N GLN A 369 3.76 14.84 -7.47
CA GLN A 369 4.13 16.04 -8.21
C GLN A 369 4.47 17.21 -7.29
N ASN A 370 4.05 17.15 -6.02
CA ASN A 370 4.33 18.17 -5.03
C ASN A 370 5.80 18.12 -4.59
N ASN A 371 6.37 19.27 -4.26
CA ASN A 371 7.72 19.37 -3.75
C ASN A 371 7.79 19.48 -2.20
N TYR A 372 6.70 19.20 -1.50
CA TYR A 372 6.60 19.08 -0.05
C TYR A 372 5.42 18.19 0.32
N PHE A 373 5.51 17.49 1.44
CA PHE A 373 4.45 16.60 1.97
C PHE A 373 3.81 17.10 3.26
N ALA A 374 4.35 18.17 3.82
CA ALA A 374 3.77 18.91 4.95
C ALA A 374 3.80 20.40 4.64
N ARG A 375 2.80 21.13 5.10
CA ARG A 375 2.67 22.57 4.89
C ARG A 375 3.93 23.32 5.31
N LEU A 376 4.41 24.22 4.46
CA LEU A 376 5.63 24.97 4.71
C LEU A 376 5.53 25.90 5.94
N ASP A 377 4.33 26.44 6.23
CA ASP A 377 4.07 27.24 7.45
C ASP A 377 3.95 26.39 8.73
N LYS A 378 4.03 25.06 8.59
CA LYS A 378 4.02 24.08 9.69
C LYS A 378 5.33 23.32 9.83
N GLY A 379 6.39 23.80 9.21
CA GLY A 379 7.71 23.15 9.25
C GLY A 379 7.98 22.17 8.12
N GLY A 380 7.09 22.10 7.12
CA GLY A 380 7.33 21.33 5.90
C GLY A 380 8.59 21.81 5.16
N LEU A 381 9.22 20.89 4.44
CA LEU A 381 10.49 21.11 3.74
C LEU A 381 10.31 20.91 2.23
N ILE A 382 10.95 21.77 1.46
CA ILE A 382 11.01 21.60 0.00
C ILE A 382 11.96 20.44 -0.31
N ARG A 383 11.47 19.49 -1.11
CA ARG A 383 12.18 18.28 -1.53
C ARG A 383 12.04 18.05 -3.03
N ASN A 384 12.88 17.18 -3.57
CA ASN A 384 12.67 16.66 -4.90
C ASN A 384 11.34 15.86 -4.95
N PRO A 385 10.36 16.23 -5.80
CA PRO A 385 9.09 15.51 -5.91
C PRO A 385 9.23 14.00 -6.14
N GLN A 386 10.28 13.58 -6.84
CA GLN A 386 10.55 12.16 -7.10
C GLN A 386 10.91 11.34 -5.86
N THR A 387 11.10 12.00 -4.71
CA THR A 387 11.36 11.33 -3.42
C THR A 387 10.13 11.31 -2.50
N ILE A 388 9.04 11.98 -2.87
CA ILE A 388 7.82 12.06 -2.08
C ILE A 388 6.83 11.00 -2.58
N PHE A 389 6.38 10.12 -1.68
CA PHE A 389 5.45 9.06 -2.01
C PHE A 389 4.01 9.51 -1.84
N SER A 390 3.18 9.25 -2.87
CA SER A 390 1.73 9.49 -2.81
C SER A 390 1.04 8.55 -1.83
N HIS A 391 0.00 9.06 -1.17
CA HIS A 391 -0.86 8.29 -0.26
C HIS A 391 -2.23 7.97 -0.88
N ARG A 392 -2.39 8.10 -2.20
CA ARG A 392 -3.63 7.71 -2.90
C ARG A 392 -3.83 6.21 -3.01
N MET A 393 -2.76 5.44 -2.96
CA MET A 393 -2.71 3.99 -3.02
C MET A 393 -3.73 3.39 -4.00
N PRO A 394 -3.64 3.72 -5.31
CA PRO A 394 -4.60 3.28 -6.32
C PRO A 394 -4.72 1.76 -6.37
N GLY A 395 -5.93 1.25 -6.61
CA GLY A 395 -6.20 -0.17 -6.59
C GLY A 395 -7.39 -0.56 -7.47
N ALA A 396 -8.22 -1.49 -7.00
CA ALA A 396 -9.31 -2.10 -7.76
C ALA A 396 -10.46 -1.15 -8.19
N MET A 397 -10.37 0.13 -7.90
CA MET A 397 -11.30 1.18 -8.34
C MET A 397 -10.63 2.21 -9.25
N ASP A 398 -9.32 2.16 -9.37
CA ASP A 398 -8.58 3.10 -10.19
C ASP A 398 -8.55 2.61 -11.64
N GLU A 399 -9.24 3.36 -12.49
CA GLU A 399 -9.39 3.00 -13.91
C GLU A 399 -8.06 3.08 -14.65
N GLU A 400 -7.25 4.11 -14.37
CA GLU A 400 -5.95 4.31 -15.00
C GLU A 400 -4.98 3.18 -14.64
N LEU A 401 -4.90 2.80 -13.36
CA LEU A 401 -4.07 1.68 -12.92
C LEU A 401 -4.50 0.37 -13.60
N LEU A 402 -5.80 0.10 -13.69
CA LEU A 402 -6.33 -1.13 -14.29
C LEU A 402 -6.10 -1.17 -15.81
N GLN A 403 -6.25 -0.05 -16.52
CA GLN A 403 -5.98 0.06 -17.95
C GLN A 403 -4.50 -0.12 -18.30
N ASN A 404 -3.62 0.19 -17.36
CA ASN A 404 -2.17 0.01 -17.52
C ASN A 404 -1.64 -1.33 -16.99
N ALA A 405 -2.49 -2.21 -16.46
CA ALA A 405 -2.03 -3.44 -15.80
C ALA A 405 -1.62 -4.55 -16.77
N VAL A 406 -2.25 -4.62 -17.94
CA VAL A 406 -2.05 -5.67 -18.94
C VAL A 406 -2.02 -5.08 -20.34
N SER A 407 -1.43 -5.82 -21.29
CA SER A 407 -1.54 -5.52 -22.71
C SER A 407 -2.35 -6.59 -23.45
N MET A 408 -3.14 -6.18 -24.44
CA MET A 408 -3.92 -7.07 -25.29
C MET A 408 -3.52 -6.94 -26.76
N ASN A 409 -3.12 -8.03 -27.38
CA ASN A 409 -2.87 -8.14 -28.81
C ASN A 409 -3.92 -9.03 -29.46
N VAL A 410 -4.41 -8.60 -30.63
CA VAL A 410 -5.43 -9.32 -31.39
C VAL A 410 -5.00 -9.48 -32.83
N ASP A 411 -5.09 -10.70 -33.31
CA ASP A 411 -5.01 -11.03 -34.72
C ASP A 411 -6.34 -11.60 -35.19
N ALA A 412 -6.93 -11.03 -36.23
CA ALA A 412 -8.20 -11.47 -36.78
C ALA A 412 -8.11 -11.54 -38.30
N ASN A 413 -8.42 -12.71 -38.86
CA ASN A 413 -8.33 -12.95 -40.29
C ASN A 413 -9.42 -13.89 -40.82
N HIS A 414 -9.67 -13.78 -42.13
CA HIS A 414 -10.59 -14.67 -42.83
C HIS A 414 -9.81 -15.85 -43.43
N GLN A 415 -10.25 -17.08 -43.10
CA GLN A 415 -9.66 -18.31 -43.61
C GLN A 415 -10.76 -19.30 -44.05
N GLY A 416 -10.91 -19.46 -45.36
CA GLY A 416 -11.96 -20.34 -45.93
C GLY A 416 -13.36 -19.87 -45.59
N GLU A 417 -14.11 -20.67 -44.85
CA GLU A 417 -15.47 -20.35 -44.39
C GLU A 417 -15.53 -19.84 -42.95
N GLN A 418 -14.42 -19.40 -42.41
CA GLN A 418 -14.31 -18.98 -41.01
C GLN A 418 -13.54 -17.65 -40.86
N ILE A 419 -13.92 -16.91 -39.84
CA ILE A 419 -13.15 -15.81 -39.30
C ILE A 419 -12.47 -16.36 -38.04
N ILE A 420 -11.14 -16.27 -38.01
CA ILE A 420 -10.31 -16.70 -36.90
C ILE A 420 -9.82 -15.48 -36.15
N VAL A 421 -10.11 -15.42 -34.86
CA VAL A 421 -9.69 -14.35 -33.94
C VAL A 421 -8.80 -14.94 -32.87
N THR A 422 -7.56 -14.52 -32.81
CA THR A 422 -6.60 -14.92 -31.77
C THR A 422 -6.34 -13.71 -30.87
N VAL A 423 -6.59 -13.89 -29.58
CA VAL A 423 -6.39 -12.85 -28.56
C VAL A 423 -5.30 -13.30 -27.60
N SER A 424 -4.27 -12.49 -27.44
CA SER A 424 -3.19 -12.67 -26.48
C SER A 424 -3.23 -11.56 -25.44
N ILE A 425 -3.36 -11.91 -24.17
CA ILE A 425 -3.37 -10.98 -23.06
C ILE A 425 -2.14 -11.24 -22.20
N THR A 426 -1.33 -10.22 -22.00
CA THR A 426 -0.08 -10.31 -21.25
C THR A 426 -0.16 -9.46 -20.00
N ASN A 427 0.11 -10.05 -18.85
CA ASN A 427 0.38 -9.32 -17.62
C ASN A 427 1.84 -8.87 -17.62
N ASP A 428 2.13 -7.72 -18.19
CA ASP A 428 3.47 -7.19 -18.42
C ASP A 428 3.84 -5.99 -17.54
N GLN A 429 2.88 -5.47 -16.76
CA GLN A 429 3.07 -4.26 -15.96
C GLN A 429 2.91 -4.48 -14.45
N THR A 430 2.50 -5.68 -14.00
CA THR A 430 2.29 -5.93 -12.57
C THR A 430 3.20 -7.04 -12.03
N GLY A 431 3.57 -6.93 -10.74
CA GLY A 431 4.37 -7.93 -10.04
C GLY A 431 3.53 -9.04 -9.39
N HIS A 432 2.24 -9.10 -9.60
CA HIS A 432 1.32 -10.09 -9.03
C HIS A 432 0.33 -10.56 -10.09
N HIS A 433 -0.53 -11.50 -9.76
CA HIS A 433 -1.58 -11.94 -10.68
C HIS A 433 -2.56 -10.80 -11.02
N VAL A 434 -3.16 -10.85 -12.19
CA VAL A 434 -4.28 -9.97 -12.58
C VAL A 434 -5.50 -10.85 -12.90
N PRO A 435 -6.61 -10.70 -12.13
CA PRO A 435 -6.73 -9.92 -10.91
C PRO A 435 -6.02 -10.57 -9.71
N THR A 436 -5.79 -9.79 -8.66
CA THR A 436 -5.21 -10.30 -7.42
C THR A 436 -6.08 -10.00 -6.21
N ASP A 437 -5.65 -10.45 -5.02
CA ASP A 437 -6.24 -10.25 -3.71
C ASP A 437 -7.59 -10.96 -3.57
N SER A 438 -8.70 -10.24 -3.49
CA SER A 438 -10.02 -10.83 -3.28
C SER A 438 -10.39 -11.85 -4.37
N PRO A 439 -10.79 -13.09 -4.02
CA PRO A 439 -11.20 -14.12 -4.98
C PRO A 439 -12.54 -13.82 -5.67
N LEU A 440 -13.20 -12.73 -5.30
CA LEU A 440 -14.41 -12.25 -5.96
C LEU A 440 -14.09 -11.56 -7.29
N ARG A 441 -12.88 -10.99 -7.41
CA ARG A 441 -12.42 -10.23 -8.60
C ARG A 441 -12.12 -11.17 -9.75
N HIS A 442 -12.49 -10.73 -10.96
CA HIS A 442 -12.20 -11.50 -12.17
C HIS A 442 -12.13 -10.58 -13.40
N LEU A 443 -11.42 -11.06 -14.44
CA LEU A 443 -11.47 -10.43 -15.76
C LEU A 443 -12.42 -11.20 -16.65
N ILE A 444 -13.08 -10.50 -17.55
CA ILE A 444 -13.99 -11.06 -18.56
C ILE A 444 -13.51 -10.60 -19.93
N LEU A 445 -13.03 -11.53 -20.74
CA LEU A 445 -12.77 -11.31 -22.15
C LEU A 445 -14.06 -11.61 -22.93
N ILE A 446 -14.52 -10.65 -23.71
CA ILE A 446 -15.72 -10.75 -24.55
C ILE A 446 -15.32 -10.50 -26.00
N ILE A 447 -15.75 -11.39 -26.91
CA ILE A 447 -15.53 -11.24 -28.33
C ILE A 447 -16.88 -11.23 -29.06
N LYS A 448 -17.10 -10.21 -29.89
CA LYS A 448 -18.28 -10.10 -30.75
C LYS A 448 -17.81 -9.93 -32.19
N ALA A 449 -18.37 -10.70 -33.11
CA ALA A 449 -18.15 -10.51 -34.53
C ALA A 449 -19.50 -10.15 -35.18
N GLU A 450 -19.51 -9.06 -35.95
CA GLU A 450 -20.72 -8.49 -36.57
C GLU A 450 -20.52 -8.30 -38.07
N ASP A 451 -21.55 -8.62 -38.85
CA ASP A 451 -21.58 -8.32 -40.26
C ASP A 451 -21.83 -6.83 -40.55
N GLU A 452 -21.82 -6.41 -41.81
CA GLU A 452 -22.05 -5.01 -42.22
C GLU A 452 -23.45 -4.48 -41.79
N GLN A 453 -24.39 -5.34 -41.47
CA GLN A 453 -25.71 -4.98 -40.99
C GLN A 453 -25.82 -4.98 -39.45
N GLY A 454 -24.73 -5.23 -38.76
CA GLY A 454 -24.68 -5.26 -37.27
C GLY A 454 -25.29 -6.55 -36.68
N ARG A 455 -25.40 -7.63 -37.44
CA ARG A 455 -25.88 -8.92 -36.94
C ARG A 455 -24.71 -9.74 -36.42
N PHE A 456 -24.86 -10.33 -35.25
CA PHE A 456 -23.82 -11.18 -34.67
C PHE A 456 -23.61 -12.46 -35.48
N LEU A 457 -22.35 -12.77 -35.75
CA LEU A 457 -21.95 -14.01 -36.39
C LEU A 457 -22.00 -15.16 -35.38
N ARG A 458 -22.34 -16.35 -35.90
CA ARG A 458 -22.37 -17.56 -35.10
C ARG A 458 -20.95 -18.01 -34.78
N GLN A 459 -20.66 -18.17 -33.50
CA GLN A 459 -19.42 -18.83 -33.06
C GLN A 459 -19.41 -20.30 -33.49
N SER A 460 -18.34 -20.77 -34.07
CA SER A 460 -18.10 -22.15 -34.50
C SER A 460 -17.00 -22.86 -33.69
N GLY A 461 -16.17 -22.13 -32.95
CA GLY A 461 -15.12 -22.67 -32.09
C GLY A 461 -14.59 -21.67 -31.08
N GLY A 462 -13.87 -22.17 -30.07
CA GLY A 462 -13.38 -21.38 -28.92
C GLY A 462 -14.28 -21.52 -27.69
N THR A 463 -13.86 -20.90 -26.61
CA THR A 463 -14.56 -20.94 -25.32
C THR A 463 -15.75 -19.99 -25.29
N VAL A 464 -16.70 -20.27 -24.39
CA VAL A 464 -17.78 -19.36 -24.03
C VAL A 464 -17.70 -19.02 -22.55
N ILE A 465 -18.20 -17.85 -22.20
CA ILE A 465 -18.30 -17.39 -20.82
C ILE A 465 -19.24 -18.33 -20.05
N PRO A 466 -18.80 -18.90 -18.90
CA PRO A 466 -19.59 -19.84 -18.12
C PRO A 466 -20.83 -19.19 -17.49
N GLU A 467 -21.77 -20.01 -17.01
CA GLU A 467 -23.05 -19.55 -16.43
C GLU A 467 -22.88 -18.54 -15.29
N TRP A 468 -21.84 -18.68 -14.48
CA TRP A 468 -21.57 -17.75 -13.39
C TRP A 468 -21.09 -16.35 -13.85
N GLY A 469 -20.79 -16.18 -15.15
CA GLY A 469 -20.63 -14.86 -15.79
C GLY A 469 -21.95 -14.09 -15.93
N GLY A 470 -23.07 -14.71 -15.55
CA GLY A 470 -24.41 -14.13 -15.48
C GLY A 470 -25.29 -14.49 -16.66
N ILE A 471 -26.45 -15.09 -16.37
CA ILE A 471 -27.48 -15.40 -17.36
C ILE A 471 -28.45 -14.23 -17.43
N GLY A 472 -28.53 -13.54 -18.57
CA GLY A 472 -29.42 -12.37 -18.73
C GLY A 472 -29.04 -11.49 -19.92
N ASP A 473 -29.40 -10.21 -19.84
CA ASP A 473 -29.11 -9.22 -20.88
C ASP A 473 -27.62 -8.78 -20.80
N PRO A 474 -26.84 -8.97 -21.88
CA PRO A 474 -25.45 -8.53 -21.93
C PRO A 474 -25.25 -7.01 -21.73
N ASN A 475 -26.25 -6.20 -22.03
CA ASN A 475 -26.18 -4.76 -21.78
C ASN A 475 -26.28 -4.39 -20.29
N GLN A 476 -26.71 -5.34 -19.47
CA GLN A 476 -26.78 -5.23 -18.02
C GLN A 476 -25.63 -5.98 -17.31
N GLY A 477 -24.63 -6.45 -18.06
CA GLY A 477 -23.48 -7.14 -17.51
C GLY A 477 -23.62 -8.67 -17.37
N TYR A 478 -24.64 -9.29 -17.96
CA TYR A 478 -24.83 -10.74 -17.93
C TYR A 478 -24.27 -11.36 -19.20
N TYR A 479 -23.09 -11.97 -19.11
CA TYR A 479 -22.31 -12.35 -20.29
C TYR A 479 -22.24 -13.86 -20.55
N ALA A 480 -22.92 -14.69 -19.74
CA ALA A 480 -22.91 -16.14 -19.92
C ALA A 480 -23.32 -16.56 -21.34
N GLY A 481 -22.57 -17.49 -21.91
CA GLY A 481 -22.82 -18.01 -23.27
C GLY A 481 -22.24 -17.17 -24.40
N LEU A 482 -21.77 -15.96 -24.16
CA LEU A 482 -21.06 -15.17 -25.16
C LEU A 482 -19.67 -15.77 -25.45
N PRO A 483 -19.14 -15.61 -26.70
CA PRO A 483 -17.77 -15.93 -26.99
C PRO A 483 -16.81 -15.17 -26.06
N GLY A 484 -15.94 -15.91 -25.37
CA GLY A 484 -15.05 -15.28 -24.41
C GLY A 484 -14.48 -16.22 -23.37
N LYS A 485 -13.84 -15.63 -22.33
CA LYS A 485 -13.17 -16.35 -21.26
C LYS A 485 -13.19 -15.50 -19.98
N ILE A 486 -13.24 -16.17 -18.82
CA ILE A 486 -13.06 -15.49 -17.53
C ILE A 486 -11.73 -15.91 -16.93
N PHE A 487 -10.99 -14.92 -16.38
CA PHE A 487 -9.77 -15.13 -15.61
C PHE A 487 -10.08 -14.87 -14.13
N ALA A 488 -10.03 -15.93 -13.33
CA ALA A 488 -10.43 -15.88 -11.92
C ALA A 488 -9.75 -16.96 -11.09
N LYS A 489 -9.65 -16.71 -9.79
CA LYS A 489 -9.48 -17.76 -8.79
C LYS A 489 -10.87 -18.15 -8.30
N VAL A 490 -11.34 -19.32 -8.66
CA VAL A 490 -12.67 -19.82 -8.30
C VAL A 490 -12.56 -20.68 -7.05
N LEU A 491 -13.21 -20.25 -5.97
CA LEU A 491 -13.32 -21.03 -4.74
C LEU A 491 -14.65 -21.81 -4.73
N GLU A 492 -14.60 -23.01 -4.17
CA GLU A 492 -15.77 -23.84 -3.88
C GLU A 492 -15.83 -24.13 -2.39
N GLU A 493 -16.97 -23.93 -1.76
CA GLU A 493 -17.19 -24.34 -0.37
C GLU A 493 -17.17 -25.87 -0.28
N LEU A 494 -16.41 -26.43 0.69
CA LEU A 494 -16.24 -27.86 0.85
C LEU A 494 -17.62 -28.41 1.28
N TRP A 495 -18.48 -28.37 1.79
CA TRP A 495 -19.67 -29.08 2.21
C TRP A 495 -20.93 -28.74 1.39
N THR A 496 -21.02 -27.48 0.96
CA THR A 496 -22.18 -27.01 0.19
C THR A 496 -21.97 -27.14 -1.30
N GLU A 497 -20.70 -27.26 -1.75
CA GLU A 497 -20.31 -27.26 -3.16
C GLU A 497 -20.79 -26.00 -3.91
N VAL A 498 -20.98 -24.89 -3.18
CA VAL A 498 -21.31 -23.60 -3.80
C VAL A 498 -20.06 -23.06 -4.49
N SER A 499 -20.16 -22.78 -5.77
CA SER A 499 -19.08 -22.27 -6.61
C SER A 499 -19.64 -21.36 -7.72
N PRO A 500 -19.02 -20.19 -7.98
CA PRO A 500 -17.98 -19.54 -7.16
C PRO A 500 -18.50 -19.16 -5.77
N SER A 501 -17.70 -19.38 -4.73
CA SER A 501 -18.08 -19.00 -3.39
C SER A 501 -17.79 -17.53 -3.11
N GLY A 502 -18.80 -16.80 -2.61
CA GLY A 502 -18.61 -15.47 -2.01
C GLY A 502 -18.21 -15.54 -0.53
N ALA A 503 -18.39 -16.68 0.13
CA ALA A 503 -18.11 -16.89 1.55
C ALA A 503 -16.69 -17.46 1.79
N TYR A 504 -15.68 -16.74 1.33
CA TYR A 504 -14.27 -17.18 1.36
C TYR A 504 -13.69 -17.34 2.79
N TRP A 505 -14.41 -16.90 3.82
CA TRP A 505 -14.10 -17.17 5.23
C TRP A 505 -14.48 -18.59 5.68
N ASN A 506 -15.24 -19.33 4.86
CA ASN A 506 -15.62 -20.70 5.12
C ASN A 506 -14.52 -21.68 4.65
N PRO A 507 -14.53 -22.95 5.10
CA PRO A 507 -13.70 -23.98 4.50
C PRO A 507 -13.97 -24.09 3.00
N THR A 508 -12.96 -23.77 2.20
CA THR A 508 -13.03 -23.79 0.73
C THR A 508 -11.88 -24.58 0.14
N ARG A 509 -12.00 -24.91 -1.15
CA ARG A 509 -10.87 -25.34 -2.00
C ARG A 509 -10.80 -24.45 -3.25
N VAL A 510 -9.63 -24.33 -3.81
CA VAL A 510 -9.46 -23.72 -5.13
C VAL A 510 -9.94 -24.72 -6.16
N LEU A 511 -11.05 -24.42 -6.82
CA LEU A 511 -11.59 -25.24 -7.90
C LEU A 511 -10.83 -25.01 -9.21
N SER A 512 -10.48 -23.76 -9.48
CA SER A 512 -9.61 -23.36 -10.59
C SER A 512 -8.96 -22.01 -10.30
N ASP A 513 -7.77 -21.81 -10.86
CA ASP A 513 -7.07 -20.52 -10.88
C ASP A 513 -6.41 -20.37 -12.25
N ASN A 514 -6.98 -19.49 -13.07
CA ASN A 514 -6.47 -19.17 -14.41
C ASN A 514 -6.20 -17.68 -14.55
N ARG A 515 -5.99 -16.96 -13.42
CA ARG A 515 -5.58 -15.56 -13.42
C ARG A 515 -4.25 -15.40 -14.15
N LEU A 516 -4.01 -14.23 -14.70
CA LEU A 516 -2.77 -13.93 -15.42
C LEU A 516 -1.64 -13.70 -14.40
N ALA A 517 -0.74 -14.65 -14.27
CA ALA A 517 0.46 -14.49 -13.43
C ALA A 517 1.36 -13.37 -13.99
N ALA A 518 2.17 -12.76 -13.12
CA ALA A 518 3.12 -11.72 -13.52
C ALA A 518 4.00 -12.20 -14.70
N PHE A 519 4.14 -11.37 -15.72
CA PHE A 519 4.94 -11.62 -16.92
C PHE A 519 4.55 -12.86 -17.73
N THR A 520 3.29 -13.29 -17.62
CA THR A 520 2.75 -14.39 -18.44
C THR A 520 1.75 -13.88 -19.47
N THR A 521 1.62 -14.65 -20.54
CA THR A 521 0.64 -14.40 -21.62
C THR A 521 -0.35 -15.56 -21.69
N ASP A 522 -1.64 -15.23 -21.72
CA ASP A 522 -2.69 -16.16 -22.14
C ASP A 522 -3.07 -15.90 -23.59
N THR A 523 -3.13 -16.96 -24.38
CA THR A 523 -3.58 -16.89 -25.78
C THR A 523 -4.79 -17.80 -25.98
N SER A 524 -5.86 -17.22 -26.55
CA SER A 524 -7.11 -17.93 -26.86
C SER A 524 -7.56 -17.63 -28.28
N THR A 525 -8.15 -18.63 -28.92
CA THR A 525 -8.62 -18.52 -30.32
C THR A 525 -10.11 -18.79 -30.41
N TYR A 526 -10.78 -17.96 -31.19
CA TYR A 526 -12.22 -18.01 -31.44
C TYR A 526 -12.47 -18.07 -32.93
N THR A 527 -13.45 -18.86 -33.34
CA THR A 527 -13.83 -18.95 -34.74
C THR A 527 -15.30 -18.62 -34.93
N PHE A 528 -15.61 -17.90 -35.99
CA PHE A 528 -16.96 -17.53 -36.37
C PHE A 528 -17.24 -17.96 -37.78
N ALA A 529 -18.51 -18.30 -38.07
CA ALA A 529 -18.92 -18.64 -39.42
C ALA A 529 -18.77 -17.40 -40.34
N SER A 530 -18.16 -17.60 -41.49
CA SER A 530 -18.04 -16.58 -42.53
C SER A 530 -19.44 -16.21 -43.08
N VAL A 531 -19.55 -15.00 -43.58
CA VAL A 531 -20.74 -14.46 -44.25
C VAL A 531 -20.38 -13.94 -45.64
N ALA A 532 -21.39 -13.72 -46.48
CA ALA A 532 -21.18 -13.25 -47.85
C ALA A 532 -20.96 -11.73 -47.97
N ASP A 533 -20.65 -11.07 -46.87
CA ASP A 533 -20.35 -9.62 -46.81
C ASP A 533 -18.89 -9.32 -47.23
N ASN A 534 -18.57 -8.06 -47.45
CA ASN A 534 -17.18 -7.66 -47.81
C ASN A 534 -16.29 -7.46 -46.58
N GLU A 535 -16.89 -7.15 -45.45
CA GLU A 535 -16.20 -6.84 -44.20
C GLU A 535 -16.95 -7.35 -42.98
N VAL A 536 -16.23 -7.79 -41.97
CA VAL A 536 -16.75 -8.15 -40.66
C VAL A 536 -16.03 -7.35 -39.59
N THR A 537 -16.77 -6.76 -38.67
CA THR A 537 -16.21 -6.07 -37.51
C THR A 537 -16.10 -7.03 -36.33
N VAL A 538 -14.91 -7.16 -35.76
CA VAL A 538 -14.66 -7.88 -34.51
C VAL A 538 -14.41 -6.86 -33.39
N ASP A 539 -15.26 -6.91 -32.36
CA ASP A 539 -15.17 -6.06 -31.17
C ASP A 539 -14.73 -6.93 -29.99
N ILE A 540 -13.61 -6.59 -29.36
CA ILE A 540 -12.97 -7.34 -28.30
C ILE A 540 -12.79 -6.45 -27.09
N LYS A 541 -13.34 -6.87 -25.94
CA LYS A 541 -13.21 -6.15 -24.67
C LYS A 541 -12.67 -7.06 -23.59
N LEU A 542 -11.72 -6.53 -22.80
CA LEU A 542 -11.31 -7.09 -21.53
C LEU A 542 -11.84 -6.19 -20.42
N ILE A 543 -12.64 -6.77 -19.54
CA ILE A 543 -13.33 -6.07 -18.46
C ILE A 543 -12.83 -6.58 -17.13
N PHE A 544 -12.56 -5.66 -16.19
CA PHE A 544 -12.35 -5.98 -14.78
C PHE A 544 -13.67 -5.85 -14.02
N ARG A 545 -14.04 -6.90 -13.29
CA ARG A 545 -15.23 -6.95 -12.44
C ARG A 545 -14.84 -7.28 -11.01
N ARG A 546 -15.39 -6.54 -10.06
CA ARG A 546 -14.97 -6.59 -8.65
C ARG A 546 -15.62 -7.70 -7.83
N ALA A 547 -16.74 -8.28 -8.31
CA ALA A 547 -17.41 -9.42 -7.70
C ALA A 547 -18.27 -10.16 -8.72
N PHE A 548 -18.60 -11.41 -8.46
CA PHE A 548 -19.50 -12.18 -9.32
C PHE A 548 -20.85 -11.48 -9.45
N ILE A 549 -21.43 -11.48 -10.66
CA ILE A 549 -22.67 -10.74 -10.93
C ILE A 549 -23.80 -11.19 -9.99
N THR A 550 -23.93 -12.49 -9.75
CA THR A 550 -24.93 -13.02 -8.80
C THR A 550 -24.76 -12.46 -7.39
N LEU A 551 -23.51 -12.26 -6.94
CA LEU A 551 -23.25 -11.66 -5.64
C LEU A 551 -23.55 -10.15 -5.65
N ILE A 552 -23.24 -9.45 -6.74
CA ILE A 552 -23.59 -8.04 -6.95
C ILE A 552 -25.10 -7.86 -6.81
N ASP A 553 -25.88 -8.70 -7.50
CA ASP A 553 -27.34 -8.68 -7.46
C ASP A 553 -27.88 -8.97 -6.04
N GLN A 554 -27.38 -10.03 -5.40
CA GLN A 554 -27.79 -10.42 -4.05
C GLN A 554 -27.52 -9.34 -3.02
N LYS A 555 -26.42 -8.62 -3.16
CA LYS A 555 -26.01 -7.55 -2.26
C LYS A 555 -26.55 -6.18 -2.67
N ASN A 556 -27.16 -6.08 -3.82
CA ASN A 556 -27.60 -4.82 -4.43
C ASN A 556 -26.46 -3.79 -4.51
N TRP A 557 -25.24 -4.26 -4.87
CA TRP A 557 -24.07 -3.39 -4.96
C TRP A 557 -24.05 -2.59 -6.24
N ASP A 558 -23.80 -1.31 -6.13
CA ASP A 558 -23.40 -0.48 -7.27
C ASP A 558 -21.92 -0.71 -7.55
N THR A 559 -21.64 -1.49 -8.58
CA THR A 559 -20.28 -1.91 -8.91
C THR A 559 -20.15 -2.02 -10.42
N PRO A 560 -19.87 -0.92 -11.11
CA PRO A 560 -19.70 -0.93 -12.55
C PRO A 560 -18.46 -1.75 -12.95
N ASP A 561 -18.54 -2.37 -14.12
CA ASP A 561 -17.41 -2.98 -14.79
C ASP A 561 -16.44 -1.89 -15.27
N ILE A 562 -15.13 -2.17 -15.20
CA ILE A 562 -14.08 -1.29 -15.72
C ILE A 562 -13.52 -1.94 -16.99
N VAL A 563 -13.53 -1.21 -18.11
CA VAL A 563 -12.92 -1.67 -19.35
C VAL A 563 -11.41 -1.44 -19.25
N MET A 564 -10.64 -2.52 -19.20
CA MET A 564 -9.18 -2.48 -19.16
C MET A 564 -8.59 -2.32 -20.57
N GLU A 565 -9.10 -3.12 -21.53
CA GLU A 565 -8.64 -3.11 -22.91
C GLU A 565 -9.84 -3.19 -23.87
N HIS A 566 -9.76 -2.48 -24.99
CA HIS A 566 -10.77 -2.50 -26.04
C HIS A 566 -10.11 -2.42 -27.42
N LYS A 567 -10.37 -3.41 -28.26
CA LYS A 567 -9.90 -3.44 -29.65
C LYS A 567 -11.09 -3.64 -30.57
N ARG A 568 -11.07 -2.94 -31.71
CA ARG A 568 -12.03 -3.12 -32.79
C ARG A 568 -11.27 -3.31 -34.10
N ILE A 569 -11.53 -4.41 -34.77
CA ILE A 569 -10.79 -4.83 -35.98
C ILE A 569 -11.79 -5.12 -37.08
N ASN A 570 -11.52 -4.60 -38.25
CA ASN A 570 -12.27 -4.92 -39.47
C ASN A 570 -11.52 -6.00 -40.25
N VAL A 571 -12.20 -7.11 -40.51
CA VAL A 571 -11.68 -8.24 -41.26
C VAL A 571 -12.24 -8.22 -42.66
N SER A 572 -11.38 -8.05 -43.68
CA SER A 572 -11.79 -8.15 -45.07
C SER A 572 -12.11 -9.59 -45.45
N MET A 573 -13.21 -9.79 -46.12
CA MET A 573 -13.67 -11.09 -46.56
C MET A 573 -13.21 -11.47 -47.98
N ARG A 574 -12.33 -10.63 -48.59
CA ARG A 574 -11.73 -10.81 -49.93
C ARG A 574 -10.43 -11.59 -49.88
#